data_cd0f8198fb2e861fb6fd0f1902b27376
#
_entry.id   cd0f8198fb2e861fb6fd0f1902b27376
#
_cell.length_a   1.000
_cell.length_b   1.000
_cell.length_c   1.000
_cell.angle_alpha   90.00
_cell.angle_beta   90.00
_cell.angle_gamma   90.00
#
_symmetry.space_group_name_H-M   'P 1'
#
loop_
_entity.id
_entity.type
_entity.pdbx_description
1 polymer ?
#
loop_
_entity_poly.entity_id
_entity_poly.type
_entity_poly.pdbx_seq_one_letter_code
_entity_poly.pdbx_strand_id
1 'polypeptide(L)'
;MINNHMLRIGALFLLTVLSYGFYNAFLPITDPVESNYVLSAITMLKHNSWISPMIYDQVWYDKPPLTYWALMISYKLFGISDFTSRIPNTLIAGGSVALMYHLVYRIKESKHIAVMSALLLFSAL
;
A
#
# COMPACT_ATOMS: atom_id res chain seq x y z
N MET A 1 -1.67 -0.32 30.20
CA MET A 1 -2.91 -0.89 29.65
C MET A 1 -3.13 -0.31 28.25
N ILE A 2 -3.10 -1.15 27.23
CA ILE A 2 -3.41 -0.72 25.86
C ILE A 2 -4.89 -0.34 25.82
N ASN A 3 -5.19 0.89 25.42
CA ASN A 3 -6.57 1.35 25.31
C ASN A 3 -7.29 0.52 24.23
N ASN A 4 -8.48 0.04 24.51
CA ASN A 4 -9.29 -0.76 23.57
C ASN A 4 -9.49 -0.08 22.21
N HIS A 5 -9.37 1.24 22.14
CA HIS A 5 -9.38 2.00 20.90
C HIS A 5 -8.14 1.74 20.04
N MET A 6 -6.96 1.80 20.64
CA MET A 6 -5.68 1.52 19.93
C MET A 6 -5.61 0.07 19.49
N LEU A 7 -6.09 -0.87 20.31
CA LEU A 7 -6.15 -2.29 19.95
C LEU A 7 -7.01 -2.52 18.68
N ARG A 8 -8.15 -1.83 18.55
CA ARG A 8 -9.01 -1.93 17.36
C ARG A 8 -8.34 -1.34 16.12
N ILE A 9 -7.66 -0.20 16.25
CA ILE A 9 -6.89 0.40 15.15
C ILE A 9 -5.86 -0.61 14.64
N GLY A 10 -5.06 -1.18 15.56
CA GLY A 10 -4.07 -2.19 15.21
C GLY A 10 -4.67 -3.45 14.60
N ALA A 11 -5.79 -3.94 15.14
CA ALA A 11 -6.48 -5.12 14.62
C ALA A 11 -7.03 -4.89 13.19
N LEU A 12 -7.64 -3.75 12.91
CA LEU A 12 -8.13 -3.40 11.57
C LEU A 12 -6.98 -3.24 10.57
N PHE A 13 -5.90 -2.59 10.98
CA PHE A 13 -4.69 -2.49 10.16
C PHE A 13 -4.14 -3.87 9.81
N LEU A 14 -3.91 -4.72 10.82
CA LEU A 14 -3.38 -6.07 10.63
C LEU A 14 -4.31 -6.96 9.79
N LEU A 15 -5.61 -6.90 10.04
CA LEU A 15 -6.61 -7.63 9.26
C LEU A 15 -6.51 -7.27 7.77
N THR A 16 -6.44 -5.97 7.46
CA THR A 16 -6.32 -5.49 6.08
C THR A 16 -5.00 -5.94 5.45
N VAL A 17 -3.88 -5.72 6.14
CA VAL A 17 -2.56 -6.09 5.62
C VAL A 17 -2.45 -7.60 5.40
N LEU A 18 -2.94 -8.42 6.31
CA LEU A 18 -2.88 -9.88 6.17
C LEU A 18 -3.82 -10.37 5.05
N SER A 19 -5.04 -9.84 4.95
CA SER A 19 -6.00 -10.26 3.91
C SER A 19 -5.49 -9.90 2.51
N TYR A 20 -5.09 -8.64 2.29
CA TYR A 20 -4.57 -8.21 1.00
C TYR A 20 -3.17 -8.75 0.70
N GLY A 21 -2.31 -8.86 1.71
CA GLY A 21 -0.99 -9.47 1.57
C GLY A 21 -1.08 -10.93 1.17
N PHE A 22 -1.97 -11.72 1.81
CA PHE A 22 -2.21 -13.10 1.43
C PHE A 22 -2.72 -13.22 -0.02
N TYR A 23 -3.74 -12.43 -0.39
CA TYR A 23 -4.28 -12.44 -1.75
C TYR A 23 -3.22 -12.06 -2.79
N ASN A 24 -2.46 -10.99 -2.54
CA ASN A 24 -1.42 -10.50 -3.43
C ASN A 24 -0.22 -11.47 -3.59
N ALA A 25 0.00 -12.39 -2.65
CA ALA A 25 1.08 -13.37 -2.73
C ALA A 25 0.89 -14.37 -3.88
N PHE A 26 -0.34 -14.58 -4.35
CA PHE A 26 -0.67 -15.56 -5.40
C PHE A 26 -0.95 -14.95 -6.77
N LEU A 27 -0.98 -13.63 -6.88
CA LEU A 27 -1.30 -12.95 -8.14
C LEU A 27 -0.04 -12.46 -8.86
N PRO A 28 0.24 -12.91 -10.07
CA PRO A 28 1.29 -12.33 -10.90
C PRO A 28 0.92 -10.92 -11.35
N ILE A 29 1.93 -10.11 -11.67
CA ILE A 29 1.75 -8.79 -12.28
C ILE A 29 1.46 -8.99 -13.76
N THR A 30 0.20 -8.81 -14.14
CA THR A 30 -0.27 -8.96 -15.54
C THR A 30 -0.86 -7.67 -16.10
N ASP A 31 -1.25 -6.74 -15.24
CA ASP A 31 -1.81 -5.46 -15.63
C ASP A 31 -0.73 -4.54 -16.22
N PRO A 32 -0.93 -3.96 -17.42
CA PRO A 32 0.06 -3.08 -18.06
C PRO A 32 0.40 -1.85 -17.22
N VAL A 33 -0.57 -1.29 -16.50
CA VAL A 33 -0.36 -0.10 -15.66
C VAL A 33 0.52 -0.47 -14.46
N GLU A 34 0.21 -1.56 -13.76
CA GLU A 34 1.02 -2.06 -12.65
C GLU A 34 2.45 -2.39 -13.13
N SER A 35 2.58 -3.05 -14.29
CA SER A 35 3.87 -3.38 -14.89
C SER A 35 4.74 -2.16 -15.17
N ASN A 36 4.15 -1.06 -15.67
CA ASN A 36 4.88 0.17 -15.93
C ASN A 36 5.47 0.80 -14.65
N TYR A 37 4.72 0.76 -13.53
CA TYR A 37 5.25 1.21 -12.24
C TYR A 37 6.43 0.36 -11.79
N VAL A 38 6.30 -0.96 -11.90
CA VAL A 38 7.32 -1.93 -11.50
C VAL A 38 8.58 -1.76 -12.35
N LEU A 39 8.45 -1.72 -13.69
CA LEU A 39 9.56 -1.52 -14.61
C LEU A 39 10.28 -0.19 -14.35
N SER A 40 9.53 0.90 -14.17
CA SER A 40 10.10 2.21 -13.85
C SER A 40 10.90 2.15 -12.55
N ALA A 41 10.33 1.60 -11.48
CA ALA A 41 11.00 1.51 -10.19
C ALA A 41 12.26 0.64 -10.24
N ILE A 42 12.24 -0.49 -10.99
CA ILE A 42 13.40 -1.36 -11.18
C ILE A 42 14.48 -0.63 -11.97
N THR A 43 14.13 0.07 -13.06
CA THR A 43 15.10 0.82 -13.89
C THR A 43 15.70 1.97 -13.07
N MET A 44 14.90 2.74 -12.35
CA MET A 44 15.38 3.77 -11.44
C MET A 44 16.36 3.22 -10.39
N LEU A 45 16.04 2.04 -9.83
CA LEU A 45 16.90 1.39 -8.85
C LEU A 45 18.24 0.97 -9.46
N LYS A 46 18.26 0.39 -10.68
CA LYS A 46 19.46 0.00 -11.41
C LYS A 46 20.36 1.18 -11.71
N HIS A 47 19.80 2.30 -12.13
CA HIS A 47 20.56 3.53 -12.44
C HIS A 47 20.83 4.41 -11.22
N ASN A 48 20.39 3.98 -10.02
CA ASN A 48 20.46 4.77 -8.79
C ASN A 48 19.85 6.20 -8.94
N SER A 49 18.85 6.32 -9.81
CA SER A 49 18.13 7.57 -10.08
C SER A 49 16.87 7.64 -9.26
N TRP A 50 16.77 8.60 -8.34
CA TRP A 50 15.60 8.79 -7.47
C TRP A 50 14.63 9.86 -8.00
N ILE A 51 15.04 10.60 -9.03
CA ILE A 51 14.26 11.76 -9.53
C ILE A 51 13.60 11.46 -10.87
N SER A 52 14.33 10.80 -11.78
CA SER A 52 13.86 10.58 -13.15
C SER A 52 13.35 9.15 -13.32
N PRO A 53 12.02 8.95 -13.38
CA PRO A 53 11.47 7.66 -13.74
C PRO A 53 11.84 7.29 -15.18
N MET A 54 12.19 6.02 -15.40
CA MET A 54 12.65 5.50 -16.68
C MET A 54 11.99 4.16 -16.98
N ILE A 55 11.59 3.97 -18.25
CA ILE A 55 11.18 2.67 -18.78
C ILE A 55 12.04 2.39 -20.03
N TYR A 56 12.69 1.23 -20.11
CA TYR A 56 13.59 0.84 -21.21
C TYR A 56 14.66 1.90 -21.50
N ASP A 57 15.26 2.44 -20.43
CA ASP A 57 16.30 3.48 -20.46
C ASP A 57 15.86 4.84 -21.06
N GLN A 58 14.56 5.01 -21.28
CA GLN A 58 13.97 6.30 -21.67
C GLN A 58 13.27 6.93 -20.48
N VAL A 59 13.41 8.26 -20.36
CA VAL A 59 12.75 9.03 -19.31
C VAL A 59 11.24 9.00 -19.53
N TRP A 60 10.48 8.66 -18.45
CA TRP A 60 9.05 8.45 -18.50
C TRP A 60 8.33 9.20 -17.37
N TYR A 61 7.96 10.45 -17.62
CA TYR A 61 7.27 11.31 -16.64
C TYR A 61 5.74 11.17 -16.76
N ASP A 62 5.19 9.99 -16.46
CA ASP A 62 3.75 9.76 -16.53
C ASP A 62 3.06 9.98 -15.17
N LYS A 63 3.71 9.66 -14.07
CA LYS A 63 3.12 9.64 -12.73
C LYS A 63 4.02 10.32 -11.69
N PRO A 64 3.43 10.77 -10.55
CA PRO A 64 4.18 11.31 -9.43
C PRO A 64 5.21 10.32 -8.87
N PRO A 65 6.37 10.80 -8.38
CA PRO A 65 7.50 9.94 -8.02
C PRO A 65 7.26 9.11 -6.73
N LEU A 66 6.28 9.47 -5.91
CA LEU A 66 6.04 8.83 -4.61
C LEU A 66 5.85 7.32 -4.72
N THR A 67 5.09 6.85 -5.72
CA THR A 67 4.84 5.42 -5.94
C THR A 67 6.14 4.70 -6.29
N TYR A 68 6.97 5.28 -7.17
CA TYR A 68 8.26 4.71 -7.54
C TYR A 68 9.19 4.62 -6.33
N TRP A 69 9.24 5.65 -5.49
CA TRP A 69 10.06 5.63 -4.27
C TRP A 69 9.62 4.54 -3.29
N ALA A 70 8.31 4.39 -3.10
CA ALA A 70 7.77 3.35 -2.24
C ALA A 70 8.15 1.94 -2.75
N LEU A 71 8.06 1.71 -4.07
CA LEU A 71 8.50 0.47 -4.71
C LEU A 71 10.01 0.26 -4.57
N MET A 72 10.83 1.28 -4.85
CA MET A 72 12.29 1.19 -4.70
C MET A 72 12.71 0.85 -3.27
N ILE A 73 12.05 1.43 -2.26
CA ILE A 73 12.29 1.12 -0.85
C ILE A 73 11.92 -0.34 -0.57
N SER A 74 10.74 -0.78 -1.03
CA SER A 74 10.30 -2.16 -0.87
C SER A 74 11.30 -3.15 -1.50
N TYR A 75 11.78 -2.86 -2.71
CA TYR A 75 12.76 -3.71 -3.39
C TYR A 75 14.13 -3.73 -2.73
N LYS A 76 14.58 -2.62 -2.16
CA LYS A 76 15.83 -2.58 -1.39
C LYS A 76 15.77 -3.40 -0.11
N LEU A 77 14.60 -3.47 0.54
CA LEU A 77 14.43 -4.17 1.81
C LEU A 77 14.14 -5.67 1.63
N PHE A 78 13.34 -6.02 0.63
CA PHE A 78 12.77 -7.36 0.49
C PHE A 78 13.13 -8.06 -0.83
N GLY A 79 13.87 -7.39 -1.72
CA GLY A 79 14.16 -7.90 -3.06
C GLY A 79 13.03 -7.63 -4.06
N ILE A 80 13.29 -7.90 -5.34
CA ILE A 80 12.35 -7.67 -6.45
C ILE A 80 11.49 -8.92 -6.65
N SER A 81 10.17 -8.78 -6.46
CA SER A 81 9.17 -9.81 -6.76
C SER A 81 7.78 -9.18 -6.92
N ASP A 82 6.83 -9.93 -7.47
CA ASP A 82 5.44 -9.50 -7.60
C ASP A 82 4.81 -9.15 -6.24
N PHE A 83 5.11 -9.96 -5.23
CA PHE A 83 4.65 -9.73 -3.86
C PHE A 83 5.22 -8.43 -3.28
N THR A 84 6.54 -8.21 -3.40
CA THR A 84 7.20 -7.02 -2.84
C THR A 84 6.79 -5.74 -3.55
N SER A 85 6.37 -5.81 -4.81
CA SER A 85 5.78 -4.71 -5.56
C SER A 85 4.46 -4.21 -4.94
N ARG A 86 3.73 -5.07 -4.26
CA ARG A 86 2.41 -4.75 -3.68
C ARG A 86 2.46 -4.42 -2.19
N ILE A 87 3.59 -4.64 -1.51
CA ILE A 87 3.75 -4.29 -0.10
C ILE A 87 3.39 -2.82 0.19
N PRO A 88 3.90 -1.82 -0.57
CA PRO A 88 3.57 -0.42 -0.28
C PRO A 88 2.06 -0.15 -0.34
N ASN A 89 1.38 -0.62 -1.38
CA ASN A 89 -0.06 -0.44 -1.54
C ASN A 89 -0.85 -1.13 -0.43
N THR A 90 -0.45 -2.34 -0.04
CA THR A 90 -1.07 -3.10 1.06
C THR A 90 -0.95 -2.36 2.40
N LEU A 91 0.20 -1.75 2.68
CA LEU A 91 0.41 -0.96 3.90
C LEU A 91 -0.43 0.33 3.89
N ILE A 92 -0.52 1.02 2.75
CA ILE A 92 -1.35 2.21 2.59
C ILE A 92 -2.83 1.85 2.76
N ALA A 93 -3.29 0.75 2.19
CA ALA A 93 -4.66 0.24 2.36
C ALA A 93 -4.98 -0.01 3.83
N GLY A 94 -4.11 -0.73 4.55
CA GLY A 94 -4.25 -0.95 5.99
C GLY A 94 -4.29 0.34 6.80
N GLY A 95 -3.38 1.27 6.48
CA GLY A 95 -3.35 2.59 7.09
C GLY A 95 -4.63 3.39 6.85
N SER A 96 -5.19 3.34 5.65
CA SER A 96 -6.42 4.03 5.28
C SER A 96 -7.64 3.50 6.05
N VAL A 97 -7.77 2.17 6.18
CA VAL A 97 -8.85 1.53 6.97
C VAL A 97 -8.73 1.88 8.45
N ALA A 98 -7.53 1.82 9.00
CA ALA A 98 -7.24 2.17 10.39
C ALA A 98 -7.53 3.67 10.67
N LEU A 99 -7.13 4.54 9.76
CA LEU A 99 -7.38 5.98 9.85
C LEU A 99 -8.87 6.30 9.74
N MET A 100 -9.60 5.65 8.83
CA MET A 100 -11.07 5.79 8.72
C MET A 100 -11.76 5.47 10.04
N TYR A 101 -11.41 4.33 10.66
CA TYR A 101 -11.94 3.98 11.98
C TYR A 101 -11.63 5.07 13.01
N HIS A 102 -10.38 5.53 13.07
CA HIS A 102 -9.96 6.54 14.03
C HIS A 102 -10.74 7.86 13.87
N LEU A 103 -10.82 8.38 12.65
CA LEU A 103 -11.51 9.65 12.35
C LEU A 103 -12.99 9.57 12.64
N VAL A 104 -13.68 8.52 12.18
CA VAL A 104 -15.12 8.36 12.42
C VAL A 104 -15.42 8.19 13.91
N TYR A 105 -14.56 7.45 14.63
CA TYR A 105 -14.71 7.35 16.09
C TYR A 105 -14.56 8.70 16.80
N ARG A 106 -13.60 9.53 16.37
CA ARG A 106 -13.39 10.88 16.93
C ARG A 106 -14.55 11.83 16.66
N ILE A 107 -15.20 11.70 15.48
CA ILE A 107 -16.29 12.60 15.08
C ILE A 107 -17.65 12.17 15.67
N LYS A 108 -17.92 10.87 15.66
CA LYS A 108 -19.24 10.33 16.05
C LYS A 108 -19.30 9.75 17.46
N GLU A 109 -18.16 9.59 18.12
CA GLU A 109 -18.01 8.97 19.46
C GLU A 109 -18.67 7.57 19.56
N SER A 110 -18.98 6.97 18.41
CA SER A 110 -19.65 5.68 18.30
C SER A 110 -18.72 4.64 17.68
N LYS A 111 -18.37 3.63 18.46
CA LYS A 111 -17.54 2.50 18.01
C LYS A 111 -18.20 1.68 16.90
N HIS A 112 -19.53 1.54 16.93
CA HIS A 112 -20.26 0.76 15.93
C HIS A 112 -20.20 1.45 14.56
N ILE A 113 -20.44 2.76 14.49
CA ILE A 113 -20.37 3.54 13.26
C ILE A 113 -18.94 3.52 12.72
N ALA A 114 -17.94 3.69 13.59
CA ALA A 114 -16.54 3.67 13.18
C ALA A 114 -16.11 2.32 12.60
N VAL A 115 -16.51 1.20 13.22
CA VAL A 115 -16.20 -0.15 12.70
C VAL A 115 -16.91 -0.38 11.37
N MET A 116 -18.18 -0.04 11.24
CA MET A 116 -18.93 -0.19 9.99
C MET A 116 -18.29 0.62 8.84
N SER A 117 -17.89 1.86 9.10
CA SER A 117 -17.21 2.70 8.11
C SER A 117 -15.87 2.12 7.67
N ALA A 118 -15.10 1.58 8.61
CA ALA A 118 -13.83 0.92 8.29
C ALA A 118 -14.02 -0.37 7.48
N LEU A 119 -15.03 -1.18 7.81
CA LEU A 119 -15.35 -2.40 7.07
C LEU A 119 -15.89 -2.10 5.66
N LEU A 120 -16.70 -1.05 5.50
CA LEU A 120 -17.13 -0.60 4.17
C LEU A 120 -15.94 -0.17 3.30
N LEU A 121 -15.00 0.60 3.87
CA LEU A 121 -13.78 0.95 3.14
C LEU A 121 -12.94 -0.30 2.81
N PHE A 122 -12.75 -1.21 3.77
CA PHE A 122 -12.04 -2.47 3.55
C PHE A 122 -12.63 -3.29 2.40
N SER A 123 -13.96 -3.34 2.28
CA SER A 123 -14.64 -4.10 1.20
C SER A 123 -14.58 -3.41 -0.17
N ALA A 124 -14.24 -2.12 -0.22
CA ALA A 124 -14.18 -1.32 -1.45
C ALA A 124 -12.76 -1.20 -2.04
N LEU A 125 -11.74 -1.64 -1.28
CA LEU A 125 -10.33 -1.65 -1.71
C LEU A 125 -10.00 -2.88 -2.55
#